data_bad7097aec1d4d7fb40b6cfed6d9a50c
#
_entry.id   bad7097aec1d4d7fb40b6cfed6d9a50c
#
_cell.length_a   1.000
_cell.length_b   1.000
_cell.length_c   1.000
_cell.angle_alpha   90.00
_cell.angle_beta   90.00
_cell.angle_gamma   90.00
#
_symmetry.space_group_name_H-M   'P 1'
#
loop_
_entity.id
_entity.type
_entity.pdbx_description
1 polymer ?
#
loop_
_entity_poly.entity_id
_entity_poly.type
_entity_poly.pdbx_seq_one_letter_code
_entity_poly.pdbx_strand_id
1 'polypeptide(L)'
;EASLQSNMEQLATGYGLVVYPLDTSLEALLTQVAAGHPVMLRFNDGTVWSEPRYAMLVGYNRAKHTVLLRAGMERRRLMDFNTFESAWKDAGGWAVLILSPDQLPAKVDKARWLKAANDLSRSGQEQAGAKAIKTLSNAAP
;
A
#
# COMPACT_ATOMS: atom_id res chain seq x y z
N GLU A 1 -5.63 16.71 1.71
CA GLU A 1 -5.54 15.37 1.09
C GLU A 1 -4.13 14.83 1.17
N ALA A 2 -3.19 15.46 0.49
CA ALA A 2 -1.80 15.05 0.57
C ALA A 2 -1.29 15.09 2.03
N SER A 3 -1.74 16.06 2.83
CA SER A 3 -1.33 16.15 4.23
C SER A 3 -1.87 14.99 5.06
N LEU A 4 -3.08 14.50 4.74
CA LEU A 4 -3.63 13.34 5.45
C LEU A 4 -2.84 12.08 5.12
N GLN A 5 -2.50 11.88 3.84
CA GLN A 5 -1.65 10.76 3.45
C GLN A 5 -0.29 10.82 4.14
N SER A 6 0.32 11.99 4.17
CA SER A 6 1.58 12.21 4.85
C SER A 6 1.47 11.89 6.35
N ASN A 7 0.37 12.30 6.98
CA ASN A 7 0.16 12.02 8.41
C ASN A 7 0.02 10.52 8.66
N MET A 8 -0.67 9.81 7.79
CA MET A 8 -0.83 8.36 7.91
C MET A 8 0.52 7.64 7.76
N GLU A 9 1.34 8.10 6.80
CA GLU A 9 2.67 7.55 6.60
C GLU A 9 3.58 7.84 7.80
N GLN A 10 3.51 9.05 8.34
CA GLN A 10 4.29 9.42 9.54
C GLN A 10 3.87 8.60 10.75
N LEU A 11 2.58 8.32 10.89
CA LEU A 11 2.10 7.47 11.96
C LEU A 11 2.68 6.06 11.84
N ALA A 12 2.67 5.50 10.65
CA ALA A 12 3.23 4.17 10.42
C ALA A 12 4.73 4.12 10.73
N THR A 13 5.50 5.10 10.25
CA THR A 13 6.94 5.15 10.54
C THR A 13 7.20 5.36 12.03
N GLY A 14 6.32 6.09 12.72
CA GLY A 14 6.43 6.28 14.16
C GLY A 14 6.27 4.98 14.94
N TYR A 15 5.57 3.99 14.36
CA TYR A 15 5.46 2.65 14.94
C TYR A 15 6.56 1.70 14.45
N GLY A 16 7.56 2.20 13.73
CA GLY A 16 8.64 1.35 13.24
C GLY A 16 8.29 0.53 12.02
N LEU A 17 7.29 0.95 11.25
CA LEU A 17 6.85 0.22 10.06
C LEU A 17 7.37 0.89 8.80
N VAL A 18 7.67 0.06 7.80
CA VAL A 18 8.14 0.53 6.50
C VAL A 18 6.95 0.92 5.65
N VAL A 19 6.99 2.11 5.06
CA VAL A 19 5.98 2.57 4.10
C VAL A 19 6.59 2.46 2.71
N TYR A 20 6.06 1.54 1.91
CA TYR A 20 6.60 1.21 0.60
C TYR A 20 5.57 1.60 -0.47
N PRO A 21 5.83 2.65 -1.26
CA PRO A 21 4.86 3.08 -2.28
C PRO A 21 4.85 2.13 -3.47
N LEU A 22 3.67 2.03 -4.10
CA LEU A 22 3.47 1.16 -5.25
C LEU A 22 3.28 1.99 -6.52
N ASP A 23 3.58 1.38 -7.66
CA ASP A 23 3.33 1.99 -8.96
C ASP A 23 1.82 2.12 -9.21
N THR A 24 1.44 3.10 -10.03
CA THR A 24 0.04 3.34 -10.37
C THR A 24 -0.40 2.40 -11.47
N SER A 25 -0.51 1.12 -11.12
CA SER A 25 -0.92 0.05 -12.02
C SER A 25 -1.70 -0.98 -11.21
N LEU A 26 -2.82 -1.43 -11.75
CA LEU A 26 -3.63 -2.44 -11.07
C LEU A 26 -2.80 -3.71 -10.81
N GLU A 27 -1.99 -4.13 -11.78
CA GLU A 27 -1.17 -5.33 -11.61
C GLU A 27 -0.16 -5.19 -10.48
N ALA A 28 0.38 -3.99 -10.27
CA ALA A 28 1.28 -3.75 -9.14
C ALA A 28 0.58 -4.00 -7.81
N LEU A 29 -0.68 -3.61 -7.70
CA LEU A 29 -1.47 -3.84 -6.50
C LEU A 29 -1.81 -5.32 -6.33
N LEU A 30 -2.27 -5.97 -7.40
CA LEU A 30 -2.68 -7.38 -7.33
C LEU A 30 -1.50 -8.30 -7.01
N THR A 31 -0.32 -7.97 -7.50
CA THR A 31 0.91 -8.71 -7.19
C THR A 31 1.15 -8.75 -5.68
N GLN A 32 0.96 -7.64 -4.99
CA GLN A 32 1.17 -7.58 -3.56
C GLN A 32 0.09 -8.35 -2.79
N VAL A 33 -1.16 -8.21 -3.22
CA VAL A 33 -2.26 -8.93 -2.59
C VAL A 33 -2.07 -10.44 -2.74
N ALA A 34 -1.63 -10.89 -3.92
CA ALA A 34 -1.35 -12.32 -4.15
C ALA A 34 -0.25 -12.85 -3.23
N ALA A 35 0.68 -11.99 -2.84
CA ALA A 35 1.77 -12.36 -1.92
C ALA A 35 1.35 -12.26 -0.45
N GLY A 36 0.10 -11.90 -0.17
CA GLY A 36 -0.40 -11.80 1.20
C GLY A 36 -0.25 -10.42 1.82
N HIS A 37 0.04 -9.39 1.02
CA HIS A 37 0.22 -8.03 1.53
C HIS A 37 -0.97 -7.16 1.15
N PRO A 38 -1.84 -6.81 2.12
CA PRO A 38 -2.91 -5.85 1.86
C PRO A 38 -2.34 -4.50 1.43
N VAL A 39 -3.05 -3.83 0.53
CA VAL A 39 -2.61 -2.55 -0.01
C VAL A 39 -3.50 -1.44 0.54
N MET A 40 -2.88 -0.43 1.15
CA MET A 40 -3.61 0.77 1.57
C MET A 40 -3.69 1.74 0.41
N LEU A 41 -4.90 2.22 0.13
CA LEU A 41 -5.12 3.12 -0.99
C LEU A 41 -6.28 4.06 -0.71
N ARG A 42 -6.53 4.95 -1.65
CA ARG A 42 -7.67 5.85 -1.62
C ARG A 42 -8.42 5.73 -2.94
N PHE A 43 -9.73 5.77 -2.88
CA PHE A 43 -10.56 5.72 -4.09
C PHE A 43 -11.75 6.65 -3.93
N ASN A 44 -12.28 7.14 -5.05
CA ASN A 44 -13.47 7.95 -5.05
C ASN A 44 -14.69 7.04 -5.00
N ASP A 45 -15.53 7.23 -3.97
CA ASP A 45 -16.70 6.40 -3.75
C ASP A 45 -17.97 7.19 -4.02
N GLY A 46 -18.92 6.56 -4.69
CA GLY A 46 -20.19 7.15 -5.04
C GLY A 46 -20.26 7.58 -6.49
N THR A 47 -21.48 7.70 -7.00
CA THR A 47 -21.73 8.03 -8.39
C THR A 47 -22.13 9.49 -8.57
N VAL A 48 -23.03 10.00 -7.71
CA VAL A 48 -23.51 11.39 -7.78
C VAL A 48 -22.63 12.30 -6.91
N TRP A 49 -22.38 11.85 -5.69
CA TRP A 49 -21.53 12.58 -4.73
C TRP A 49 -20.30 11.71 -4.46
N SER A 50 -19.31 11.86 -5.30
CA SER A 50 -18.07 11.09 -5.18
C SER A 50 -17.22 11.67 -4.07
N GLU A 51 -16.87 10.83 -3.09
CA GLU A 51 -16.01 11.22 -1.97
C GLU A 51 -14.80 10.32 -1.90
N PRO A 52 -13.61 10.89 -1.67
CA PRO A 52 -12.43 10.05 -1.48
C PRO A 52 -12.52 9.29 -0.16
N ARG A 53 -12.24 8.00 -0.20
CA ARG A 53 -12.22 7.13 0.97
C ARG A 53 -10.95 6.32 0.98
N TYR A 54 -10.41 6.11 2.16
CA TYR A 54 -9.29 5.20 2.35
C TYR A 54 -9.79 3.79 2.53
N ALA A 55 -9.06 2.83 1.97
CA ALA A 55 -9.45 1.43 2.01
C ALA A 55 -8.22 0.53 1.99
N MET A 56 -8.44 -0.72 2.39
CA MET A 56 -7.45 -1.77 2.24
C MET A 56 -7.93 -2.72 1.14
N LEU A 57 -7.09 -2.91 0.14
CA LEU A 57 -7.32 -3.92 -0.89
C LEU A 57 -6.79 -5.25 -0.33
N VAL A 58 -7.67 -6.20 -0.10
CA VAL A 58 -7.33 -7.43 0.63
C VAL A 58 -7.49 -8.69 -0.19
N GLY A 59 -8.10 -8.61 -1.37
CA GLY A 59 -8.28 -9.80 -2.20
C GLY A 59 -8.73 -9.43 -3.60
N TYR A 60 -8.72 -10.43 -4.49
CA TYR A 60 -9.25 -10.25 -5.85
C TYR A 60 -9.60 -11.60 -6.44
N ASN A 61 -10.38 -11.56 -7.51
CA ASN A 61 -10.77 -12.75 -8.29
C ASN A 61 -10.59 -12.42 -9.76
N ARG A 62 -9.57 -13.02 -10.40
CA ARG A 62 -9.29 -12.74 -11.82
C ARG A 62 -10.39 -13.25 -12.74
N ALA A 63 -10.95 -14.40 -12.42
CA ALA A 63 -12.00 -14.99 -13.27
C ALA A 63 -13.23 -14.08 -13.33
N LYS A 64 -13.56 -13.45 -12.21
CA LYS A 64 -14.70 -12.54 -12.11
C LYS A 64 -14.32 -11.08 -12.33
N HIS A 65 -13.03 -10.77 -12.46
CA HIS A 65 -12.51 -9.41 -12.62
C HIS A 65 -12.97 -8.49 -11.49
N THR A 66 -12.89 -8.97 -10.24
CA THR A 66 -13.32 -8.20 -9.07
C THR A 66 -12.21 -8.08 -8.05
N VAL A 67 -12.25 -6.98 -7.29
CA VAL A 67 -11.40 -6.75 -6.12
C VAL A 67 -12.25 -6.78 -4.87
N LEU A 68 -11.63 -7.11 -3.75
CA LEU A 68 -12.26 -7.11 -2.43
C LEU A 68 -11.59 -6.04 -1.58
N LEU A 69 -12.40 -5.09 -1.11
CA LEU A 69 -11.94 -3.96 -0.31
C LEU A 69 -12.55 -4.00 1.09
N ARG A 70 -11.81 -3.42 2.03
CA ARG A 70 -12.34 -3.04 3.34
C ARG A 70 -12.24 -1.53 3.45
N ALA A 71 -13.37 -0.88 3.65
CA ALA A 71 -13.45 0.59 3.70
C ALA A 71 -14.40 0.99 4.82
N GLY A 72 -13.85 1.71 5.81
CA GLY A 72 -14.63 2.13 6.97
C GLY A 72 -15.25 0.95 7.69
N MET A 73 -16.56 0.97 7.86
CA MET A 73 -17.30 -0.10 8.52
C MET A 73 -17.59 -1.29 7.61
N GLU A 74 -17.38 -1.13 6.31
CA GLU A 74 -17.60 -2.21 5.36
C GLU A 74 -16.40 -3.15 5.36
N ARG A 75 -16.63 -4.39 5.79
CA ARG A 75 -15.57 -5.40 5.84
C ARG A 75 -15.38 -6.13 4.53
N ARG A 76 -16.39 -6.06 3.65
CA ARG A 76 -16.39 -6.83 2.41
C ARG A 76 -17.10 -6.03 1.35
N ARG A 77 -16.33 -5.34 0.54
CA ARG A 77 -16.86 -4.59 -0.59
C ARG A 77 -16.23 -5.09 -1.87
N LEU A 78 -17.06 -5.59 -2.78
CA LEU A 78 -16.60 -6.06 -4.08
C LEU A 78 -16.81 -4.96 -5.12
N MET A 79 -15.81 -4.80 -5.98
CA MET A 79 -15.91 -3.89 -7.14
C MET A 79 -15.24 -4.58 -8.32
N ASP A 80 -15.75 -4.33 -9.53
CA ASP A 80 -15.07 -4.86 -10.70
C ASP A 80 -13.77 -4.08 -10.96
N PHE A 81 -12.84 -4.71 -11.67
CA PHE A 81 -11.50 -4.14 -11.90
C PHE A 81 -11.55 -2.76 -12.51
N ASN A 82 -12.37 -2.58 -13.56
CA ASN A 82 -12.40 -1.30 -14.29
C ASN A 82 -12.96 -0.18 -13.43
N THR A 83 -14.04 -0.43 -12.72
CA THR A 83 -14.65 0.56 -11.82
C THR A 83 -13.68 0.94 -10.71
N PHE A 84 -13.04 -0.07 -10.12
CA PHE A 84 -12.07 0.18 -9.06
C PHE A 84 -10.87 0.98 -9.56
N GLU A 85 -10.30 0.56 -10.69
CA GLU A 85 -9.11 1.22 -11.23
C GLU A 85 -9.37 2.69 -11.54
N SER A 86 -10.51 2.99 -12.16
CA SER A 86 -10.91 4.37 -12.44
C SER A 86 -11.09 5.18 -11.16
N ALA A 87 -11.80 4.61 -10.18
CA ALA A 87 -12.05 5.28 -8.91
C ALA A 87 -10.76 5.58 -8.16
N TRP A 88 -9.81 4.64 -8.20
CA TRP A 88 -8.52 4.79 -7.54
C TRP A 88 -7.65 5.83 -8.25
N LYS A 89 -7.54 5.74 -9.57
CA LYS A 89 -6.75 6.71 -10.34
C LYS A 89 -7.34 8.12 -10.27
N ASP A 90 -8.65 8.23 -10.28
CA ASP A 90 -9.32 9.53 -10.13
C ASP A 90 -9.03 10.17 -8.77
N ALA A 91 -8.79 9.34 -7.76
CA ALA A 91 -8.44 9.80 -6.42
C ALA A 91 -6.93 10.10 -6.27
N GLY A 92 -6.15 9.98 -7.34
CA GLY A 92 -4.73 10.31 -7.37
C GLY A 92 -3.79 9.12 -7.55
N GLY A 93 -4.29 7.89 -7.52
CA GLY A 93 -3.46 6.71 -7.74
C GLY A 93 -2.50 6.38 -6.59
N TRP A 94 -2.74 6.90 -5.40
CA TRP A 94 -1.89 6.64 -4.25
C TRP A 94 -2.17 5.23 -3.69
N ALA A 95 -1.11 4.45 -3.49
CA ALA A 95 -1.20 3.13 -2.89
C ALA A 95 0.14 2.80 -2.23
N VAL A 96 0.08 2.25 -1.02
CA VAL A 96 1.29 1.88 -0.27
C VAL A 96 1.09 0.54 0.43
N LEU A 97 2.20 -0.13 0.70
CA LEU A 97 2.26 -1.22 1.66
C LEU A 97 2.80 -0.67 2.97
N ILE A 98 2.25 -1.15 4.07
CA ILE A 98 2.76 -0.87 5.41
C ILE A 98 3.28 -2.21 5.94
N LEU A 99 4.59 -2.33 6.05
CA LEU A 99 5.24 -3.62 6.34
C LEU A 99 6.14 -3.52 7.55
N SER A 100 6.27 -4.63 8.27
CA SER A 100 7.33 -4.69 9.28
C SER A 100 8.70 -4.74 8.59
N PRO A 101 9.77 -4.31 9.29
CA PRO A 101 11.09 -4.25 8.66
C PRO A 101 11.64 -5.58 8.16
N ASP A 102 11.11 -6.70 8.64
CA ASP A 102 11.54 -8.04 8.25
C ASP A 102 10.72 -8.65 7.13
N GLN A 103 9.79 -7.90 6.54
CA GLN A 103 8.92 -8.38 5.45
C GLN A 103 9.18 -7.57 4.20
N LEU A 104 9.63 -8.24 3.13
CA LEU A 104 9.81 -7.59 1.84
C LEU A 104 8.53 -7.68 1.02
N PRO A 105 8.24 -6.65 0.20
CA PRO A 105 7.16 -6.78 -0.77
C PRO A 105 7.49 -7.80 -1.85
N ALA A 106 6.48 -8.24 -2.58
CA ALA A 106 6.71 -9.07 -3.75
C ALA A 106 7.45 -8.24 -4.80
N LYS A 107 8.38 -8.85 -5.52
CA LYS A 107 9.15 -8.21 -6.59
C LYS A 107 9.73 -6.87 -6.12
N VAL A 108 10.42 -6.90 -4.99
CA VAL A 108 10.91 -5.67 -4.34
C VAL A 108 11.82 -4.87 -5.28
N ASP A 109 11.56 -3.57 -5.36
CA ASP A 109 12.46 -2.60 -5.99
C ASP A 109 13.46 -2.18 -4.91
N LYS A 110 14.73 -2.54 -5.09
CA LYS A 110 15.75 -2.35 -4.07
C LYS A 110 15.94 -0.89 -3.70
N ALA A 111 15.98 0.00 -4.69
CA ALA A 111 16.16 1.42 -4.44
C ALA A 111 14.98 1.99 -3.65
N ARG A 112 13.77 1.57 -4.00
CA ARG A 112 12.55 2.02 -3.32
C ARG A 112 12.51 1.52 -1.88
N TRP A 113 12.89 0.27 -1.67
CA TRP A 113 12.96 -0.28 -0.31
C TRP A 113 14.00 0.44 0.54
N LEU A 114 15.18 0.70 -0.02
CA LEU A 114 16.25 1.40 0.70
C LEU A 114 15.84 2.83 1.06
N LYS A 115 15.13 3.51 0.15
CA LYS A 115 14.60 4.84 0.45
C LYS A 115 13.62 4.78 1.61
N ALA A 116 12.71 3.80 1.59
CA ALA A 116 11.74 3.64 2.68
C ALA A 116 12.44 3.31 4.00
N ALA A 117 13.47 2.48 3.97
CA ALA A 117 14.25 2.15 5.17
C ALA A 117 14.98 3.39 5.71
N ASN A 118 15.55 4.22 4.83
CA ASN A 118 16.22 5.44 5.23
C ASN A 118 15.22 6.46 5.80
N ASP A 119 14.05 6.57 5.22
CA ASP A 119 13.00 7.44 5.76
C ASP A 119 12.59 7.00 7.16
N LEU A 120 12.52 5.69 7.38
CA LEU A 120 12.22 5.13 8.69
C LEU A 120 13.29 5.50 9.70
N SER A 121 14.57 5.40 9.33
CA SER A 121 15.68 5.80 10.19
C SER A 121 15.61 7.29 10.53
N ARG A 122 15.32 8.13 9.55
CA ARG A 122 15.22 9.57 9.74
C ARG A 122 14.07 9.97 10.65
N SER A 123 13.04 9.14 10.74
CA SER A 123 11.91 9.41 11.64
C SER A 123 12.22 9.08 13.09
N GLY A 124 13.44 8.66 13.39
CA GLY A 124 13.87 8.29 14.74
C GLY A 124 13.88 6.79 15.00
N GLN A 125 13.48 5.99 14.00
CA GLN A 125 13.41 4.53 14.13
C GLN A 125 14.67 3.88 13.54
N GLU A 126 15.82 4.18 14.11
CA GLU A 126 17.09 3.75 13.54
C GLU A 126 17.28 2.24 13.52
N GLN A 127 16.83 1.56 14.58
CA GLN A 127 16.93 0.10 14.64
C GLN A 127 16.03 -0.55 13.59
N ALA A 128 14.82 -0.05 13.44
CA ALA A 128 13.87 -0.57 12.44
C ALA A 128 14.42 -0.32 11.03
N GLY A 129 14.95 0.86 10.76
CA GLY A 129 15.54 1.17 9.47
C GLY A 129 16.73 0.28 9.15
N ALA A 130 17.62 0.04 10.13
CA ALA A 130 18.76 -0.85 9.96
C ALA A 130 18.30 -2.29 9.70
N LYS A 131 17.27 -2.72 10.39
CA LYS A 131 16.69 -4.06 10.19
C LYS A 131 16.11 -4.20 8.78
N ALA A 132 15.45 -3.18 8.28
CA ALA A 132 14.89 -3.19 6.92
C ALA A 132 16.01 -3.34 5.88
N ILE A 133 17.11 -2.62 6.05
CA ILE A 133 18.27 -2.74 5.16
C ILE A 133 18.85 -4.15 5.21
N LYS A 134 18.99 -4.69 6.42
CA LYS A 134 19.51 -6.04 6.59
C LYS A 134 18.61 -7.08 5.95
N THR A 135 17.29 -6.89 6.04
CA THR A 135 16.32 -7.81 5.43
C THR A 135 16.54 -7.90 3.92
N LEU A 136 16.74 -6.76 3.26
CA LEU A 136 17.04 -6.75 1.82
C LEU A 136 18.36 -7.44 1.52
N SER A 137 19.39 -7.16 2.31
CA SER A 137 20.71 -7.74 2.16
C SER A 137 20.67 -9.27 2.28
N ASN A 138 19.91 -9.77 3.24
CA ASN A 138 19.80 -11.21 3.49
C ASN A 138 19.01 -11.93 2.41
N ALA A 139 18.08 -11.25 1.73
CA ALA A 139 17.25 -11.84 0.68
C ALA A 139 17.96 -11.89 -0.66
N ALA A 140 18.99 -11.08 -0.87
CA ALA A 140 19.73 -11.04 -2.13
C ALA A 140 20.53 -12.33 -2.30
N PRO A 141 20.46 -12.98 -3.47
CA PRO A 141 21.29 -14.16 -3.76
C PRO A 141 22.76 -13.78 -3.93
#